data_824bbbf36e14d1766964ab5304120443
#
_entry.id   824bbbf36e14d1766964ab5304120443
#
_cell.length_a   1.000
_cell.length_b   1.000
_cell.length_c   1.000
_cell.angle_alpha   90.00
_cell.angle_beta   90.00
_cell.angle_gamma   90.00
#
_symmetry.space_group_name_H-M   'P 1'
#
loop_
_entity.id
_entity.type
_entity.pdbx_description
1 polymer ?
#
loop_
_entity_poly.entity_id
_entity_poly.type
_entity_poly.pdbx_seq_one_letter_code
_entity_poly.pdbx_strand_id
1 'polypeptide(L)'
;LLLFFYCLNHSLTTHPTQSDLHGSVKQVLAEYLACGLDPEKATIYLQSDVREVTELYLLLNMNAYVGELERTTSFKDKVRKQPENVNAGLLTYPV
;
A
#
# COMPACT_ATOMS: atom_id res chain seq x y z
N LEU A 1 3.00 20.70 8.54
CA LEU A 1 2.01 19.87 7.85
C LEU A 1 2.41 18.40 8.02
N LEU A 2 1.57 17.61 8.67
CA LEU A 2 1.76 16.18 8.83
C LEU A 2 0.81 15.46 7.86
N LEU A 3 1.35 14.58 7.02
CA LEU A 3 0.56 13.81 6.05
C LEU A 3 0.44 12.37 6.54
N PHE A 4 -0.79 11.89 6.66
CA PHE A 4 -1.09 10.48 6.88
C PHE A 4 -1.88 9.93 5.69
N PHE A 5 -1.44 8.82 5.15
CA PHE A 5 -2.16 8.14 4.10
C PHE A 5 -2.29 6.64 4.39
N TYR A 6 -3.41 6.08 4.02
CA TYR A 6 -3.63 4.65 4.12
C TYR A 6 -3.34 3.98 2.78
N CYS A 7 -2.30 3.13 2.76
CA CYS A 7 -1.83 2.43 1.56
C CYS A 7 -2.76 1.27 1.16
N LEU A 8 -3.97 1.58 0.73
CA LEU A 8 -4.96 0.57 0.35
C LEU A 8 -4.45 -0.36 -0.77
N ASN A 9 -3.76 0.20 -1.75
CA ASN A 9 -3.26 -0.56 -2.90
C ASN A 9 -2.26 -1.65 -2.49
N HIS A 10 -1.46 -1.43 -1.45
CA HIS A 10 -0.53 -2.44 -0.94
C HIS A 10 -1.23 -3.66 -0.32
N SER A 11 -2.42 -3.48 0.26
CA SER A 11 -3.19 -4.58 0.82
C SER A 11 -3.67 -5.56 -0.25
N LEU A 12 -3.84 -5.12 -1.49
CA LEU A 12 -4.27 -5.95 -2.61
C LEU A 12 -3.19 -6.94 -3.08
N THR A 13 -1.94 -6.74 -2.71
CA THR A 13 -0.84 -7.66 -3.09
C THR A 13 -0.95 -9.04 -2.48
N THR A 14 -1.70 -9.20 -1.39
CA THR A 14 -1.91 -10.48 -0.69
C THR A 14 -3.21 -11.17 -1.05
N HIS A 15 -4.00 -10.61 -1.97
CA HIS A 15 -5.30 -11.15 -2.42
C HIS A 15 -6.19 -11.63 -1.26
N PRO A 16 -6.61 -10.74 -0.37
CA PRO A 16 -7.48 -11.12 0.74
C PRO A 16 -8.80 -11.71 0.17
N THR A 17 -9.09 -12.95 0.54
CA THR A 17 -10.26 -13.69 0.02
C THR A 17 -11.58 -13.26 0.66
N GLN A 18 -11.50 -12.64 1.82
CA GLN A 18 -12.65 -12.10 2.55
C GLN A 18 -12.20 -10.85 3.28
N SER A 19 -12.26 -9.71 2.63
CA SER A 19 -11.97 -8.48 3.34
C SER A 19 -13.00 -7.43 3.00
N ASP A 20 -13.65 -6.96 4.03
CA ASP A 20 -14.29 -5.66 4.00
C ASP A 20 -13.21 -4.59 4.14
N LEU A 21 -12.56 -4.26 3.01
CA LEU A 21 -11.55 -3.20 2.97
C LEU A 21 -12.14 -1.87 3.43
N HIS A 22 -13.40 -1.61 3.11
CA HIS A 22 -14.06 -0.37 3.50
C HIS A 22 -14.27 -0.29 5.02
N GLY A 23 -14.70 -1.38 5.65
CA GLY A 23 -14.80 -1.47 7.11
C GLY A 23 -13.44 -1.34 7.79
N SER A 24 -12.40 -1.99 7.25
CA SER A 24 -11.04 -1.91 7.76
C SER A 24 -10.49 -0.48 7.70
N VAL A 25 -10.74 0.26 6.62
CA VAL A 25 -10.33 1.66 6.48
C VAL A 25 -10.98 2.52 7.56
N LYS A 26 -12.29 2.36 7.79
CA LYS A 26 -13.00 3.11 8.83
C LYS A 26 -12.46 2.80 10.22
N GLN A 27 -12.15 1.54 10.50
CA GLN A 27 -11.58 1.13 11.79
C GLN A 27 -10.21 1.76 12.01
N VAL A 28 -9.31 1.70 11.04
CA VAL A 28 -7.97 2.29 11.15
C VAL A 28 -8.06 3.81 11.31
N LEU A 29 -8.95 4.46 10.59
CA LEU A 29 -9.18 5.90 10.76
C LEU A 29 -9.66 6.23 12.18
N ALA A 30 -10.59 5.45 12.71
CA ALA A 30 -11.08 5.63 14.09
C ALA A 30 -9.95 5.44 15.11
N GLU A 31 -9.07 4.46 14.91
CA GLU A 31 -7.90 4.23 15.75
C GLU A 31 -6.92 5.41 15.70
N TYR A 32 -6.65 5.97 14.51
CA TYR A 32 -5.79 7.15 14.37
C TYR A 32 -6.34 8.36 15.11
N LEU A 33 -7.64 8.63 14.99
CA LEU A 33 -8.30 9.71 15.71
C LEU A 33 -8.28 9.47 17.23
N ALA A 34 -8.52 8.25 17.68
CA ALA A 34 -8.45 7.87 19.08
C ALA A 34 -7.04 8.02 19.67
N CYS A 35 -6.00 7.79 18.87
CA CYS A 35 -4.60 8.02 19.26
C CYS A 35 -4.20 9.50 19.27
N GLY A 36 -5.11 10.42 18.95
CA GLY A 36 -4.88 11.86 19.02
C GLY A 36 -4.46 12.50 17.70
N LEU A 37 -4.62 11.82 16.57
CA LEU A 37 -4.41 12.44 15.27
C LEU A 37 -5.50 13.50 15.04
N ASP A 38 -5.07 14.76 14.91
CA ASP A 38 -5.95 15.91 14.76
C ASP A 38 -6.14 16.24 13.27
N PRO A 39 -7.34 16.03 12.70
CA PRO A 39 -7.59 16.28 11.28
C PRO A 39 -7.50 17.75 10.88
N GLU A 40 -7.54 18.69 11.85
CA GLU A 40 -7.32 20.11 11.56
C GLU A 40 -5.84 20.45 11.39
N LYS A 41 -4.94 19.61 11.93
CA LYS A 41 -3.48 19.78 11.87
C LYS A 41 -2.79 18.82 10.90
N ALA A 42 -3.45 17.72 10.55
CA ALA A 42 -2.94 16.70 9.67
C ALA A 42 -3.87 16.46 8.49
N THR A 43 -3.29 16.26 7.32
CA THR A 43 -4.06 15.82 6.15
C THR A 43 -4.12 14.30 6.15
N ILE A 44 -5.34 13.76 6.21
CA ILE A 44 -5.61 12.32 6.20
C ILE A 44 -6.34 12.00 4.90
N TYR A 45 -5.84 11.04 4.13
CA TYR A 45 -6.46 10.66 2.87
C TYR A 45 -6.24 9.17 2.55
N LEU A 46 -7.09 8.62 1.69
CA LEU A 46 -6.90 7.30 1.10
C LEU A 46 -6.05 7.42 -0.15
N GLN A 47 -5.09 6.53 -0.31
CA GLN A 47 -4.27 6.48 -1.53
C GLN A 47 -5.13 6.29 -2.79
N SER A 48 -6.22 5.52 -2.69
CA SER A 48 -7.16 5.30 -3.80
C SER A 48 -7.94 6.54 -4.25
N ASP A 49 -8.00 7.57 -3.42
CA ASP A 49 -8.68 8.82 -3.77
C ASP A 49 -7.81 9.75 -4.63
N VAL A 50 -6.50 9.48 -4.66
CA VAL A 50 -5.53 10.22 -5.47
C VAL A 50 -5.15 9.36 -6.68
N ARG A 51 -5.89 9.50 -7.77
CA ARG A 51 -5.71 8.66 -8.99
C ARG A 51 -4.35 8.83 -9.64
N GLU A 52 -3.76 9.99 -9.53
CA GLU A 52 -2.45 10.35 -10.07
C GLU A 52 -1.31 9.49 -9.49
N VAL A 53 -1.51 8.90 -8.32
CA VAL A 53 -0.56 7.95 -7.70
C VAL A 53 -0.37 6.72 -8.59
N THR A 54 -1.45 6.19 -9.18
CA THR A 54 -1.36 5.04 -10.09
C THR A 54 -0.67 5.37 -11.40
N GLU A 55 -0.86 6.57 -11.90
CA GLU A 55 -0.18 7.05 -13.11
C GLU A 55 1.32 7.22 -12.85
N LEU A 56 1.67 7.87 -11.75
CA LEU A 56 3.07 7.99 -11.31
C LEU A 56 3.72 6.63 -11.10
N TYR A 57 3.01 5.70 -10.45
CA TYR A 57 3.47 4.33 -10.25
C TYR A 57 3.79 3.64 -11.59
N LEU A 58 2.95 3.79 -12.62
CA LEU A 58 3.22 3.23 -13.95
C LEU A 58 4.50 3.81 -14.55
N LEU A 59 4.68 5.12 -14.47
CA LEU A 59 5.88 5.80 -14.99
C LEU A 59 7.16 5.36 -14.25
N LEU A 60 7.09 5.20 -12.94
CA LEU A 60 8.21 4.72 -12.12
C LEU A 60 8.56 3.26 -12.44
N ASN A 61 7.56 2.40 -12.66
CA ASN A 61 7.79 1.01 -13.05
C ASN A 61 8.57 0.88 -14.36
N MET A 62 8.38 1.79 -15.31
CA MET A 62 9.13 1.78 -16.57
C MET A 62 10.62 2.06 -16.38
N ASN A 63 11.01 2.60 -15.23
CA ASN A 63 12.39 2.91 -14.88
C ASN A 63 12.95 1.98 -13.79
N ALA A 64 12.12 1.10 -13.22
CA ALA A 64 12.52 0.17 -12.17
C ALA A 64 13.15 -1.11 -12.77
N TYR A 65 14.28 -1.52 -12.21
CA TYR A 65 14.95 -2.74 -12.67
C TYR A 65 14.49 -3.95 -11.87
N VAL A 66 14.03 -4.99 -12.56
CA VAL A 66 13.54 -6.25 -11.96
C VAL A 66 14.55 -6.83 -10.96
N GLY A 67 15.83 -6.89 -11.34
CA GLY A 67 16.88 -7.44 -10.46
C GLY A 67 17.12 -6.63 -9.18
N GLU A 68 16.75 -5.36 -9.14
CA GLU A 68 16.76 -4.54 -7.92
C GLU A 68 15.54 -4.83 -7.06
N LEU A 69 14.37 -4.91 -7.66
CA LEU A 69 13.12 -5.22 -6.97
C LEU A 69 13.17 -6.60 -6.30
N GLU A 70 13.72 -7.62 -6.98
CA GLU A 70 13.90 -8.97 -6.42
C GLU A 70 14.85 -9.00 -5.20
N ARG A 71 15.75 -8.04 -5.09
CA ARG A 71 16.67 -7.94 -3.94
C ARG A 71 16.07 -7.28 -2.73
N THR A 72 14.92 -6.60 -2.88
CA THR A 72 14.27 -5.93 -1.75
C THR A 72 13.86 -6.92 -0.65
N THR A 73 14.06 -6.52 0.60
CA THR A 73 13.66 -7.35 1.75
C THR A 73 12.17 -7.60 1.78
N SER A 74 11.39 -6.58 1.43
CA SER A 74 9.94 -6.64 1.38
C SER A 74 9.41 -7.67 0.38
N PHE A 75 10.00 -7.77 -0.81
CA PHE A 75 9.67 -8.80 -1.79
C PHE A 75 9.99 -10.20 -1.25
N LYS A 76 11.22 -10.39 -0.75
CA LYS A 76 11.67 -11.68 -0.20
C LYS A 76 10.80 -12.17 0.94
N ASP A 77 10.39 -11.28 1.85
CA ASP A 77 9.54 -11.63 2.98
C ASP A 77 8.13 -12.02 2.55
N LYS A 78 7.57 -11.32 1.56
CA LYS A 78 6.26 -11.67 1.00
C LYS A 78 6.27 -12.99 0.22
N VAL A 79 7.31 -13.25 -0.56
CA VAL A 79 7.48 -14.54 -1.26
C VAL A 79 7.58 -15.69 -0.28
N ARG A 80 8.30 -15.52 0.84
CA ARG A 80 8.37 -16.56 1.88
C ARG A 80 7.01 -16.89 2.50
N LYS A 81 6.15 -15.89 2.66
CA LYS A 81 4.82 -16.05 3.26
C LYS A 81 3.81 -16.69 2.31
N GLN A 82 3.99 -16.52 1.00
CA GLN A 82 3.07 -17.04 -0.02
C GLN A 82 3.83 -17.52 -1.27
N PRO A 83 4.64 -18.60 -1.16
CA PRO A 83 5.52 -19.04 -2.24
C PRO A 83 4.77 -19.53 -3.48
N GLU A 84 3.52 -20.00 -3.31
CA GLU A 84 2.68 -20.51 -4.40
C GLU A 84 1.91 -19.42 -5.15
N ASN A 85 1.90 -18.21 -4.65
CA ASN A 85 1.15 -17.09 -5.22
C ASN A 85 2.00 -15.84 -5.35
N VAL A 86 3.10 -15.94 -6.09
CA VAL A 86 3.99 -14.81 -6.36
C VAL A 86 3.46 -14.06 -7.58
N ASN A 87 2.71 -13.01 -7.36
CA ASN A 87 2.17 -12.18 -8.43
C ASN A 87 3.05 -10.95 -8.71
N ALA A 88 2.83 -10.32 -9.86
CA ALA A 88 3.59 -9.14 -10.27
C ALA A 88 3.48 -7.98 -9.27
N GLY A 89 2.34 -7.83 -8.60
CA GLY A 89 2.15 -6.80 -7.57
C GLY A 89 3.09 -6.96 -6.38
N LEU A 90 3.47 -8.20 -6.01
CA LEU A 90 4.46 -8.43 -4.96
C LEU A 90 5.85 -7.92 -5.33
N LEU A 91 6.20 -7.99 -6.62
CA LEU A 91 7.48 -7.51 -7.12
C LEU A 91 7.50 -5.98 -7.22
N THR A 92 6.43 -5.39 -7.71
CA THR A 92 6.40 -3.99 -8.14
C THR A 92 5.84 -3.02 -7.11
N TYR A 93 5.16 -3.48 -6.06
CA TYR A 93 4.60 -2.58 -5.06
C TYR A 93 5.62 -1.69 -4.31
N PRO A 94 6.93 -2.03 -4.23
CA PRO A 94 7.90 -1.14 -3.60
C PRO A 94 8.28 0.09 -4.45
N VAL A 95 7.88 0.09 -5.73
CA VAL A 95 8.10 1.22 -6.64
C VAL A 95 7.27 2.41 -6.21
#